data_9c0279f4002dbb81e2da41951f3fad9f
#
_entry.id   9c0279f4002dbb81e2da41951f3fad9f
#
_cell.length_a   1.000
_cell.length_b   1.000
_cell.length_c   1.000
_cell.angle_alpha   90.00
_cell.angle_beta   90.00
_cell.angle_gamma   90.00
#
_symmetry.space_group_name_H-M   'P 1'
#
loop_
_entity.id
_entity.type
_entity.pdbx_description
1 polymer ?
#
loop_
_entity_poly.entity_id
_entity_poly.type
_entity_poly.pdbx_seq_one_letter_code
_entity_poly.pdbx_strand_id
1 'polypeptide(L)'
;MTDEIFHKGIGSVAERNFRPHVNCVRPTPDNKYLCAVDNGIDQVKIYRVNKQTNKLELVDILRCPRESGPRIIRFSDDGKYAYILFELSNEIKTYRYDGSGKTPEFELIQTIETSPKRDIHDTHNAASGLSLANDGKHLFCTTAGEDTVSMFERDEETGLLTRKFTLPISGEYPKDLVIFPDDRHLAVVNHVSGTINVFTVDYEKNIIVMHGKPLKISEPNSIHIWPVPEE
;
A
#
# COMPACT_ATOMS: atom_id res chain seq x y z
N MET A 1 7.86 19.90 18.12
CA MET A 1 6.60 19.22 17.74
C MET A 1 5.51 20.28 17.72
N THR A 2 4.83 20.44 16.59
CA THR A 2 3.78 21.47 16.42
C THR A 2 2.38 20.93 16.66
N ASP A 3 2.16 19.63 16.41
CA ASP A 3 0.89 18.97 16.66
C ASP A 3 1.08 17.45 16.81
N GLU A 4 0.15 16.80 17.51
CA GLU A 4 0.10 15.35 17.72
C GLU A 4 -1.35 14.91 17.83
N ILE A 5 -1.76 13.91 17.06
CA ILE A 5 -3.13 13.39 17.06
C ILE A 5 -3.12 11.90 17.40
N PHE A 6 -3.81 11.56 18.46
CA PHE A 6 -4.10 10.17 18.83
C PHE A 6 -5.44 9.75 18.24
N HIS A 7 -5.42 8.77 17.35
CA HIS A 7 -6.66 8.17 16.88
C HIS A 7 -7.40 7.49 18.04
N LYS A 8 -8.72 7.62 18.04
CA LYS A 8 -9.61 6.97 19.02
C LYS A 8 -10.62 6.13 18.27
N GLY A 9 -11.01 5.02 18.85
CA GLY A 9 -11.98 4.10 18.30
C GLY A 9 -11.68 2.67 18.72
N ILE A 10 -12.61 1.80 18.43
CA ILE A 10 -12.51 0.35 18.61
C ILE A 10 -12.80 -0.23 17.23
N GLY A 11 -11.93 -1.10 16.75
CA GLY A 11 -12.13 -1.87 15.53
C GLY A 11 -13.06 -3.06 15.76
N SER A 12 -12.81 -4.13 15.06
CA SER A 12 -13.46 -5.42 15.29
C SER A 12 -12.79 -6.17 16.45
N VAL A 13 -13.30 -7.37 16.76
CA VAL A 13 -12.67 -8.29 17.72
C VAL A 13 -11.49 -9.08 17.12
N ALA A 14 -11.15 -8.85 15.85
CA ALA A 14 -10.03 -9.52 15.21
C ALA A 14 -8.71 -9.10 15.86
N GLU A 15 -7.79 -10.02 16.03
CA GLU A 15 -6.54 -9.85 16.78
C GLU A 15 -5.70 -8.64 16.35
N ARG A 16 -5.71 -8.29 15.06
CA ARG A 16 -4.97 -7.15 14.48
C ARG A 16 -5.81 -5.90 14.24
N ASN A 17 -7.10 -5.92 14.60
CA ASN A 17 -8.07 -4.86 14.29
C ASN A 17 -8.93 -4.51 15.51
N PHE A 18 -8.32 -4.30 16.69
CA PHE A 18 -9.06 -4.02 17.93
C PHE A 18 -8.79 -2.65 18.53
N ARG A 19 -7.74 -1.96 18.10
CA ARG A 19 -7.35 -0.62 18.56
C ARG A 19 -6.72 0.19 17.44
N PRO A 20 -6.70 1.53 17.52
CA PRO A 20 -6.07 2.36 16.51
C PRO A 20 -4.62 1.94 16.22
N HIS A 21 -4.31 1.83 14.93
CA HIS A 21 -2.99 1.44 14.44
C HIS A 21 -2.76 2.09 13.07
N VAL A 22 -2.20 3.30 13.07
CA VAL A 22 -1.88 4.03 11.83
C VAL A 22 -0.65 3.42 11.18
N ASN A 23 -0.81 2.86 9.99
CA ASN A 23 0.26 2.21 9.23
C ASN A 23 0.86 3.09 8.13
N CYS A 24 0.08 4.02 7.59
CA CYS A 24 0.50 4.83 6.47
C CYS A 24 -0.06 6.24 6.60
N VAL A 25 0.79 7.24 6.30
CA VAL A 25 0.36 8.62 6.13
C VAL A 25 0.85 9.11 4.77
N ARG A 26 -0.07 9.62 3.94
CA ARG A 26 0.26 10.14 2.61
C ARG A 26 -0.43 11.46 2.34
N PRO A 27 0.27 12.45 1.77
CA PRO A 27 -0.39 13.62 1.20
C PRO A 27 -1.22 13.21 -0.02
N THR A 28 -2.29 13.93 -0.26
CA THR A 28 -3.02 13.84 -1.54
C THR A 28 -2.22 14.48 -2.67
N PRO A 29 -2.44 14.11 -3.95
CA PRO A 29 -1.66 14.62 -5.09
C PRO A 29 -1.66 16.15 -5.20
N ASP A 30 -2.75 16.78 -4.81
CA ASP A 30 -2.91 18.24 -4.79
C ASP A 30 -2.32 18.92 -3.54
N ASN A 31 -1.70 18.13 -2.63
CA ASN A 31 -1.12 18.58 -1.36
C ASN A 31 -2.09 19.35 -0.43
N LYS A 32 -3.41 19.18 -0.61
CA LYS A 32 -4.41 19.83 0.25
C LYS A 32 -4.67 19.06 1.53
N TYR A 33 -4.52 17.73 1.49
CA TYR A 33 -4.88 16.84 2.59
C TYR A 33 -3.79 15.82 2.89
N LEU A 34 -3.87 15.25 4.10
CA LEU A 34 -3.09 14.09 4.56
C LEU A 34 -4.05 12.95 4.85
N CYS A 35 -3.85 11.82 4.21
CA CYS A 35 -4.59 10.59 4.48
C CYS A 35 -3.81 9.74 5.50
N ALA A 36 -4.38 9.52 6.69
CA ALA A 36 -3.86 8.64 7.73
C ALA A 36 -4.65 7.34 7.72
N VAL A 37 -4.02 6.28 7.22
CA VAL A 37 -4.62 4.95 7.07
C VAL A 37 -4.47 4.19 8.38
N ASP A 38 -5.60 3.88 9.01
CA ASP A 38 -5.67 3.21 10.31
C ASP A 38 -6.25 1.80 10.16
N ASN A 39 -5.35 0.84 10.18
CA ASN A 39 -5.66 -0.59 10.07
C ASN A 39 -6.55 -1.06 11.24
N GLY A 40 -6.30 -0.55 12.44
CA GLY A 40 -6.90 -1.05 13.66
C GLY A 40 -8.35 -0.65 13.88
N ILE A 41 -8.88 0.30 13.12
CA ILE A 41 -10.26 0.79 13.23
C ILE A 41 -10.97 0.91 11.89
N ASP A 42 -10.43 0.29 10.84
CA ASP A 42 -10.99 0.26 9.48
C ASP A 42 -11.35 1.65 8.93
N GLN A 43 -10.39 2.60 9.01
CA GLN A 43 -10.62 3.97 8.58
C GLN A 43 -9.41 4.56 7.86
N VAL A 44 -9.67 5.45 6.92
CA VAL A 44 -8.69 6.44 6.47
C VAL A 44 -9.19 7.80 6.95
N LYS A 45 -8.45 8.41 7.89
CA LYS A 45 -8.76 9.75 8.36
C LYS A 45 -8.05 10.78 7.51
N ILE A 46 -8.79 11.80 7.09
CA ILE A 46 -8.34 12.82 6.16
C ILE A 46 -8.20 14.13 6.91
N TYR A 47 -7.00 14.65 6.94
CA TYR A 47 -6.63 15.89 7.64
C TYR A 47 -6.22 16.98 6.67
N ARG A 48 -6.46 18.21 7.07
CA ARG A 48 -5.88 19.41 6.45
C ARG A 48 -4.93 20.08 7.43
N VAL A 49 -3.83 20.61 6.94
CA VAL A 49 -2.94 21.46 7.74
C VAL A 49 -3.51 22.88 7.78
N ASN A 50 -3.87 23.35 8.96
CA ASN A 50 -4.22 24.75 9.18
C ASN A 50 -2.95 25.60 9.08
N LYS A 51 -2.87 26.42 8.04
CA LYS A 51 -1.67 27.23 7.75
C LYS A 51 -1.37 28.33 8.79
N GLN A 52 -2.36 28.72 9.59
CA GLN A 52 -2.20 29.74 10.62
C GLN A 52 -1.65 29.17 11.93
N THR A 53 -2.14 27.98 12.29
CA THR A 53 -1.79 27.33 13.57
C THR A 53 -0.78 26.20 13.41
N ASN A 54 -0.49 25.78 12.19
CA ASN A 54 0.29 24.57 11.83
C ASN A 54 -0.24 23.29 12.49
N LYS A 55 -1.55 23.24 12.75
CA LYS A 55 -2.23 22.06 13.32
C LYS A 55 -2.99 21.29 12.27
N LEU A 56 -3.19 20.00 12.54
CA LEU A 56 -3.99 19.10 11.74
C LEU A 56 -5.48 19.24 12.13
N GLU A 57 -6.32 19.48 11.16
CA GLU A 57 -7.77 19.51 11.31
C GLU A 57 -8.37 18.30 10.58
N LEU A 58 -9.15 17.49 11.30
CA LEU A 58 -9.90 16.39 10.70
C LEU A 58 -10.97 16.98 9.77
N VAL A 59 -10.90 16.59 8.48
CA VAL A 59 -11.83 17.07 7.44
C VAL A 59 -12.88 16.02 7.14
N ASP A 60 -12.45 14.75 7.02
CA ASP A 60 -13.34 13.64 6.66
C ASP A 60 -12.78 12.29 7.13
N ILE A 61 -13.62 11.25 7.06
CA ILE A 61 -13.28 9.87 7.39
C ILE A 61 -13.83 8.95 6.30
N LEU A 62 -12.94 8.37 5.49
CA LEU A 62 -13.29 7.26 4.62
C LEU A 62 -13.41 6.00 5.49
N ARG A 63 -14.63 5.51 5.66
CA ARG A 63 -14.92 4.28 6.39
C ARG A 63 -14.75 3.09 5.48
N CYS A 64 -13.93 2.15 5.91
CA CYS A 64 -13.68 0.89 5.22
C CYS A 64 -14.60 -0.22 5.76
N PRO A 65 -14.78 -1.33 5.02
CA PRO A 65 -15.49 -2.49 5.53
C PRO A 65 -14.88 -2.99 6.84
N ARG A 66 -15.70 -3.51 7.73
CA ARG A 66 -15.22 -4.08 8.99
C ARG A 66 -14.29 -5.25 8.74
N GLU A 67 -13.22 -5.35 9.54
CA GLU A 67 -12.24 -6.44 9.48
C GLU A 67 -11.46 -6.49 8.16
N SER A 68 -11.49 -5.41 7.39
CA SER A 68 -10.72 -5.33 6.14
C SER A 68 -9.26 -4.90 6.35
N GLY A 69 -8.99 -4.11 7.39
CA GLY A 69 -7.66 -3.66 7.77
C GLY A 69 -6.96 -2.84 6.68
N PRO A 70 -7.41 -1.61 6.38
CA PRO A 70 -6.71 -0.75 5.42
C PRO A 70 -5.29 -0.48 5.93
N ARG A 71 -4.28 -0.65 5.06
CA ARG A 71 -2.87 -0.60 5.46
C ARG A 71 -2.07 0.47 4.75
N ILE A 72 -2.16 0.55 3.44
CA ILE A 72 -1.37 1.45 2.61
C ILE A 72 -2.27 2.13 1.59
N ILE A 73 -2.06 3.43 1.37
CA ILE A 73 -2.66 4.17 0.27
C ILE A 73 -1.57 4.66 -0.69
N ARG A 74 -1.84 4.56 -2.00
CA ARG A 74 -1.06 5.16 -3.08
C ARG A 74 -1.99 5.91 -4.01
N PHE A 75 -1.50 7.01 -4.57
CA PHE A 75 -2.21 7.79 -5.57
C PHE A 75 -1.53 7.60 -6.93
N SER A 76 -2.33 7.62 -8.00
CA SER A 76 -1.79 7.71 -9.36
C SER A 76 -1.12 9.07 -9.57
N ASP A 77 -0.15 9.14 -10.48
CA ASP A 77 0.63 10.36 -10.74
C ASP A 77 -0.24 11.49 -11.34
N ASP A 78 -1.28 11.11 -12.10
CA ASP A 78 -2.27 12.04 -12.62
C ASP A 78 -3.26 12.57 -11.55
N GLY A 79 -3.15 12.04 -10.33
CA GLY A 79 -3.95 12.46 -9.18
C GLY A 79 -5.42 12.09 -9.23
N LYS A 80 -5.86 11.24 -10.17
CA LYS A 80 -7.27 10.89 -10.34
C LYS A 80 -7.71 9.68 -9.55
N TYR A 81 -6.78 8.80 -9.17
CA TYR A 81 -7.09 7.53 -8.55
C TYR A 81 -6.29 7.30 -7.27
N ALA A 82 -6.92 6.63 -6.31
CA ALA A 82 -6.30 6.15 -5.10
C ALA A 82 -6.44 4.64 -4.99
N TYR A 83 -5.34 3.96 -4.63
CA TYR A 83 -5.28 2.51 -4.42
C TYR A 83 -5.03 2.25 -2.95
N ILE A 84 -5.97 1.58 -2.29
CA ILE A 84 -5.84 1.21 -0.88
C ILE A 84 -5.67 -0.29 -0.77
N LEU A 85 -4.58 -0.71 -0.15
CA LEU A 85 -4.31 -2.10 0.20
C LEU A 85 -4.96 -2.43 1.54
N PHE A 86 -5.66 -3.55 1.59
CA PHE A 86 -6.32 -4.06 2.77
C PHE A 86 -5.63 -5.34 3.26
N GLU A 87 -5.04 -5.26 4.45
CA GLU A 87 -4.22 -6.34 5.03
C GLU A 87 -5.04 -7.60 5.33
N LEU A 88 -6.21 -7.44 5.97
CA LEU A 88 -6.98 -8.56 6.49
C LEU A 88 -7.90 -9.17 5.44
N SER A 89 -8.46 -8.37 4.54
CA SER A 89 -9.28 -8.89 3.44
C SER A 89 -8.47 -9.30 2.21
N ASN A 90 -7.14 -9.05 2.19
CA ASN A 90 -6.26 -9.35 1.06
C ASN A 90 -6.76 -8.80 -0.28
N GLU A 91 -7.16 -7.53 -0.27
CA GLU A 91 -7.74 -6.83 -1.41
C GLU A 91 -7.01 -5.51 -1.68
N ILE A 92 -7.06 -5.07 -2.93
CA ILE A 92 -6.82 -3.69 -3.33
C ILE A 92 -8.15 -3.10 -3.76
N LYS A 93 -8.49 -1.95 -3.18
CA LYS A 93 -9.66 -1.17 -3.63
C LYS A 93 -9.18 0.08 -4.36
N THR A 94 -9.71 0.26 -5.57
CA THR A 94 -9.45 1.45 -6.39
C THR A 94 -10.58 2.44 -6.19
N TYR A 95 -10.21 3.68 -5.90
CA TYR A 95 -11.13 4.80 -5.75
C TYR A 95 -10.83 5.87 -6.79
N ARG A 96 -11.87 6.44 -7.41
CA ARG A 96 -11.73 7.73 -8.06
C ARG A 96 -11.60 8.80 -6.99
N TYR A 97 -10.59 9.66 -7.11
CA TYR A 97 -10.31 10.74 -6.18
C TYR A 97 -10.68 12.09 -6.80
N ASP A 98 -11.41 12.91 -6.07
CA ASP A 98 -11.67 14.32 -6.41
C ASP A 98 -11.40 15.21 -5.18
N GLY A 99 -10.34 16.03 -5.29
CA GLY A 99 -9.98 17.02 -4.26
C GLY A 99 -10.45 18.45 -4.59
N SER A 100 -11.33 18.64 -5.58
CA SER A 100 -11.79 19.97 -6.01
C SER A 100 -12.79 20.61 -5.05
N GLY A 101 -13.53 19.79 -4.29
CA GLY A 101 -14.54 20.20 -3.34
C GLY A 101 -13.98 20.78 -2.03
N LYS A 102 -14.89 21.08 -1.07
CA LYS A 102 -14.54 21.49 0.30
C LYS A 102 -13.96 20.35 1.11
N THR A 103 -14.38 19.13 0.81
CA THR A 103 -13.89 17.86 1.32
C THR A 103 -13.50 17.00 0.13
N PRO A 104 -12.47 16.14 0.26
CA PRO A 104 -12.10 15.22 -0.80
C PRO A 104 -13.14 14.10 -0.94
N GLU A 105 -13.40 13.69 -2.17
CA GLU A 105 -14.30 12.58 -2.47
C GLU A 105 -13.49 11.35 -2.91
N PHE A 106 -13.94 10.18 -2.43
CA PHE A 106 -13.38 8.87 -2.79
C PHE A 106 -14.52 7.96 -3.24
N GLU A 107 -14.67 7.79 -4.53
CA GLU A 107 -15.65 6.88 -5.13
C GLU A 107 -15.04 5.51 -5.38
N LEU A 108 -15.54 4.47 -4.72
CA LEU A 108 -15.08 3.09 -4.96
C LEU A 108 -15.50 2.64 -6.36
N ILE A 109 -14.52 2.26 -7.21
CA ILE A 109 -14.75 1.81 -8.59
C ILE A 109 -14.34 0.37 -8.83
N GLN A 110 -13.46 -0.20 -8.00
CA GLN A 110 -13.03 -1.60 -8.13
C GLN A 110 -12.61 -2.18 -6.77
N THR A 111 -12.85 -3.48 -6.60
CA THR A 111 -12.21 -4.33 -5.60
C THR A 111 -11.58 -5.50 -6.31
N ILE A 112 -10.28 -5.76 -6.07
CA ILE A 112 -9.54 -6.87 -6.67
C ILE A 112 -8.69 -7.56 -5.59
N GLU A 113 -8.65 -8.90 -5.63
CA GLU A 113 -7.84 -9.70 -4.71
C GLU A 113 -6.35 -9.55 -4.99
N THR A 114 -5.52 -9.51 -3.94
CA THR A 114 -4.05 -9.38 -4.06
C THR A 114 -3.42 -10.61 -4.70
N SER A 115 -4.00 -11.79 -4.47
CA SER A 115 -3.57 -13.05 -5.08
C SER A 115 -4.77 -13.87 -5.57
N PRO A 116 -4.59 -14.89 -6.41
CA PRO A 116 -5.66 -15.84 -6.73
C PRO A 116 -6.13 -16.54 -5.46
N LYS A 117 -7.45 -16.67 -5.27
CA LYS A 117 -7.98 -17.46 -4.15
C LYS A 117 -7.39 -18.86 -4.18
N ARG A 118 -6.64 -19.18 -3.13
CA ARG A 118 -6.24 -20.57 -2.86
C ARG A 118 -7.20 -21.06 -1.82
N ASP A 119 -7.29 -20.97 -0.69
CA ASP A 119 -8.28 -21.50 0.23
C ASP A 119 -8.92 -20.36 1.04
N ILE A 120 -10.25 -20.29 1.08
CA ILE A 120 -11.00 -19.29 1.86
C ILE A 120 -10.80 -19.44 3.39
N HIS A 121 -10.15 -20.53 3.81
CA HIS A 121 -9.86 -20.81 5.22
C HIS A 121 -8.43 -20.47 5.65
N ASP A 122 -7.57 -19.94 4.76
CA ASP A 122 -6.23 -19.55 5.12
C ASP A 122 -6.22 -18.16 5.79
N THR A 123 -6.38 -18.17 7.11
CA THR A 123 -6.38 -16.98 7.97
C THR A 123 -4.99 -16.39 8.19
N HIS A 124 -3.94 -16.97 7.60
CA HIS A 124 -2.56 -16.54 7.80
C HIS A 124 -2.08 -15.51 6.78
N ASN A 125 -2.82 -15.34 5.69
CA ASN A 125 -2.45 -14.38 4.64
C ASN A 125 -2.71 -12.94 5.06
N ALA A 126 -1.76 -12.07 4.75
CA ALA A 126 -1.84 -10.65 5.05
C ALA A 126 -1.18 -9.83 3.93
N ALA A 127 -1.97 -9.07 3.20
CA ALA A 127 -1.43 -8.14 2.23
C ALA A 127 -0.59 -7.07 2.93
N SER A 128 0.68 -6.89 2.53
CA SER A 128 1.66 -6.20 3.36
C SER A 128 2.30 -4.98 2.74
N GLY A 129 2.71 -5.03 1.49
CA GLY A 129 3.36 -3.94 0.77
C GLY A 129 2.57 -3.51 -0.48
N LEU A 130 2.66 -2.24 -0.86
CA LEU A 130 2.04 -1.68 -2.07
C LEU A 130 2.95 -0.60 -2.65
N SER A 131 3.36 -0.77 -3.91
CA SER A 131 4.15 0.21 -4.65
C SER A 131 3.61 0.41 -6.05
N LEU A 132 3.51 1.66 -6.47
CA LEU A 132 3.24 2.04 -7.86
C LEU A 132 4.58 2.28 -8.56
N ALA A 133 4.75 1.78 -9.77
CA ALA A 133 5.91 2.04 -10.61
C ALA A 133 5.88 3.48 -11.13
N ASN A 134 7.07 4.03 -11.47
CA ASN A 134 7.16 5.42 -11.96
C ASN A 134 6.58 5.56 -13.38
N ASP A 135 6.43 4.45 -14.10
CA ASP A 135 5.75 4.43 -15.39
C ASP A 135 4.24 4.75 -15.31
N GLY A 136 3.69 4.79 -14.08
CA GLY A 136 2.29 5.02 -13.82
C GLY A 136 1.34 3.90 -14.27
N LYS A 137 1.88 2.79 -14.82
CA LYS A 137 1.11 1.67 -15.40
C LYS A 137 1.13 0.41 -14.57
N HIS A 138 2.16 0.21 -13.75
CA HIS A 138 2.32 -1.03 -13.01
C HIS A 138 2.24 -0.80 -11.51
N LEU A 139 1.53 -1.67 -10.83
CA LEU A 139 1.37 -1.67 -9.39
C LEU A 139 1.75 -3.04 -8.85
N PHE A 140 2.50 -3.06 -7.76
CA PHE A 140 2.96 -4.28 -7.11
C PHE A 140 2.45 -4.36 -5.69
N CYS A 141 2.07 -5.55 -5.24
CA CYS A 141 1.80 -5.81 -3.83
C CYS A 141 2.42 -7.12 -3.37
N THR A 142 2.74 -7.20 -2.07
CA THR A 142 3.16 -8.44 -1.42
C THR A 142 2.06 -8.98 -0.53
N THR A 143 2.02 -10.32 -0.40
CA THR A 143 1.14 -11.03 0.52
C THR A 143 1.98 -11.93 1.41
N ALA A 144 2.06 -11.62 2.71
CA ALA A 144 2.69 -12.44 3.73
C ALA A 144 1.83 -13.68 4.00
N GLY A 145 2.47 -14.78 4.36
CA GLY A 145 1.82 -16.08 4.52
C GLY A 145 1.83 -16.90 3.23
N GLU A 146 1.40 -16.33 2.10
CA GLU A 146 1.65 -16.91 0.77
C GLU A 146 3.07 -16.67 0.27
N ASP A 147 3.74 -15.65 0.82
CA ASP A 147 5.10 -15.25 0.46
C ASP A 147 5.26 -14.94 -1.03
N THR A 148 4.32 -14.14 -1.52
CA THR A 148 4.21 -13.80 -2.94
C THR A 148 4.30 -12.30 -3.19
N VAL A 149 4.63 -11.97 -4.45
CA VAL A 149 4.42 -10.66 -5.05
C VAL A 149 3.46 -10.79 -6.23
N SER A 150 2.49 -9.90 -6.29
CA SER A 150 1.57 -9.76 -7.42
C SER A 150 1.84 -8.47 -8.15
N MET A 151 1.79 -8.52 -9.49
CA MET A 151 1.83 -7.36 -10.37
C MET A 151 0.47 -7.14 -11.01
N PHE A 152 0.07 -5.89 -11.06
CA PHE A 152 -1.14 -5.44 -11.74
C PHE A 152 -0.77 -4.40 -12.79
N GLU A 153 -1.43 -4.49 -13.93
CA GLU A 153 -1.44 -3.44 -14.93
C GLU A 153 -2.61 -2.50 -14.65
N ARG A 154 -2.33 -1.22 -14.63
CA ARG A 154 -3.31 -0.14 -14.46
C ARG A 154 -3.73 0.39 -15.82
N ASP A 155 -5.01 0.44 -16.08
CA ASP A 155 -5.57 1.23 -17.16
C ASP A 155 -5.49 2.73 -16.81
N GLU A 156 -4.80 3.52 -17.61
CA GLU A 156 -4.53 4.94 -17.31
C GLU A 156 -5.78 5.82 -17.39
N GLU A 157 -6.78 5.43 -18.19
CA GLU A 157 -8.01 6.21 -18.35
C GLU A 157 -9.05 5.92 -17.27
N THR A 158 -9.19 4.66 -16.89
CA THR A 158 -10.21 4.20 -15.95
C THR A 158 -9.69 3.99 -14.54
N GLY A 159 -8.36 3.87 -14.36
CA GLY A 159 -7.69 3.55 -13.10
C GLY A 159 -7.83 2.08 -12.70
N LEU A 160 -8.53 1.25 -13.46
CA LEU A 160 -8.79 -0.14 -13.12
C LEU A 160 -7.52 -0.99 -13.20
N LEU A 161 -7.45 -1.96 -12.31
CA LEU A 161 -6.31 -2.89 -12.20
C LEU A 161 -6.66 -4.24 -12.82
N THR A 162 -5.71 -4.79 -13.58
CA THR A 162 -5.75 -6.16 -14.07
C THR A 162 -4.52 -6.91 -13.58
N ARG A 163 -4.71 -7.99 -12.80
CA ARG A 163 -3.57 -8.80 -12.32
C ARG A 163 -2.88 -9.53 -13.47
N LYS A 164 -1.58 -9.39 -13.56
CA LYS A 164 -0.74 -10.02 -14.59
C LYS A 164 -0.08 -11.29 -14.09
N PHE A 165 0.45 -11.25 -12.86
CA PHE A 165 1.02 -12.44 -12.22
C PHE A 165 0.90 -12.38 -10.68
N THR A 166 1.09 -13.55 -10.06
CA THR A 166 1.40 -13.75 -8.65
C THR A 166 2.50 -14.80 -8.56
N LEU A 167 3.68 -14.42 -8.04
CA LEU A 167 4.89 -15.25 -8.03
C LEU A 167 5.52 -15.28 -6.64
N PRO A 168 6.15 -16.41 -6.25
CA PRO A 168 6.91 -16.51 -5.00
C PRO A 168 8.10 -15.54 -4.98
N ILE A 169 8.43 -15.02 -3.79
CA ILE A 169 9.53 -14.07 -3.56
C ILE A 169 10.81 -14.69 -3.03
N SER A 170 10.87 -16.00 -2.85
CA SER A 170 12.05 -16.72 -2.29
C SER A 170 12.47 -16.18 -0.92
N GLY A 171 11.53 -15.75 -0.10
CA GLY A 171 11.71 -15.27 1.27
C GLY A 171 10.46 -15.58 2.08
N GLU A 172 10.46 -15.30 3.37
CA GLU A 172 9.36 -15.58 4.28
C GLU A 172 8.85 -14.30 4.93
N TYR A 173 7.55 -14.13 4.91
CA TYR A 173 6.80 -13.06 5.52
C TYR A 173 7.23 -11.67 5.01
N PRO A 174 6.96 -11.34 3.73
CA PRO A 174 7.24 -10.02 3.18
C PRO A 174 6.43 -8.96 3.92
N LYS A 175 7.11 -7.87 4.31
CA LYS A 175 6.50 -6.75 5.03
C LYS A 175 6.27 -5.53 4.16
N ASP A 176 7.14 -5.30 3.20
CA ASP A 176 7.08 -4.16 2.31
C ASP A 176 7.86 -4.43 1.02
N LEU A 177 7.60 -3.63 0.02
CA LEU A 177 8.29 -3.66 -1.26
C LEU A 177 8.45 -2.26 -1.83
N VAL A 178 9.44 -2.11 -2.71
CA VAL A 178 9.65 -0.89 -3.48
C VAL A 178 10.13 -1.21 -4.89
N ILE A 179 9.58 -0.51 -5.88
CA ILE A 179 10.13 -0.49 -7.23
C ILE A 179 11.22 0.58 -7.31
N PHE A 180 12.34 0.29 -7.98
CA PHE A 180 13.42 1.24 -8.18
C PHE A 180 13.01 2.31 -9.20
N PRO A 181 13.68 3.49 -9.18
CA PRO A 181 13.40 4.57 -10.13
C PRO A 181 13.61 4.20 -11.60
N ASP A 182 14.31 3.12 -11.88
CA ASP A 182 14.53 2.59 -13.24
C ASP A 182 13.36 1.75 -13.77
N ASP A 183 12.32 1.52 -12.93
CA ASP A 183 11.19 0.64 -13.18
C ASP A 183 11.54 -0.81 -13.59
N ARG A 184 12.81 -1.20 -13.43
CA ARG A 184 13.32 -2.53 -13.79
C ARG A 184 13.62 -3.40 -12.59
N HIS A 185 13.89 -2.81 -11.45
CA HIS A 185 14.24 -3.54 -10.23
C HIS A 185 13.17 -3.36 -9.17
N LEU A 186 12.91 -4.44 -8.48
CA LEU A 186 11.97 -4.53 -7.36
C LEU A 186 12.73 -5.08 -6.14
N ALA A 187 12.64 -4.44 -5.00
CA ALA A 187 13.15 -4.97 -3.73
C ALA A 187 11.99 -5.34 -2.80
N VAL A 188 12.11 -6.50 -2.15
CA VAL A 188 11.16 -7.00 -1.16
C VAL A 188 11.91 -7.25 0.14
N VAL A 189 11.38 -6.74 1.26
CA VAL A 189 11.90 -7.02 2.60
C VAL A 189 11.10 -8.15 3.25
N ASN A 190 11.81 -9.19 3.68
CA ASN A 190 11.25 -10.42 4.23
C ASN A 190 11.59 -10.52 5.72
N HIS A 191 10.58 -10.33 6.56
CA HIS A 191 10.76 -10.18 8.01
C HIS A 191 11.29 -11.46 8.67
N VAL A 192 10.65 -12.60 8.41
CA VAL A 192 10.98 -13.87 9.05
C VAL A 192 12.31 -14.43 8.54
N SER A 193 12.53 -14.44 7.22
CA SER A 193 13.82 -14.90 6.67
C SER A 193 14.97 -13.90 6.86
N GLY A 194 14.69 -12.68 7.34
CA GLY A 194 15.71 -11.64 7.59
C GLY A 194 16.49 -11.31 6.33
N THR A 195 15.79 -10.98 5.24
CA THR A 195 16.43 -10.72 3.95
C THR A 195 15.80 -9.56 3.20
N ILE A 196 16.61 -8.95 2.33
CA ILE A 196 16.14 -8.14 1.20
C ILE A 196 16.44 -8.92 -0.07
N ASN A 197 15.40 -9.21 -0.83
CA ASN A 197 15.51 -9.86 -2.12
C ASN A 197 15.27 -8.82 -3.21
N VAL A 198 16.19 -8.75 -4.19
CA VAL A 198 16.05 -7.86 -5.35
C VAL A 198 15.71 -8.70 -6.56
N PHE A 199 14.80 -8.21 -7.38
CA PHE A 199 14.35 -8.86 -8.61
C PHE A 199 14.47 -7.91 -9.78
N THR A 200 14.75 -8.45 -10.96
CA THR A 200 14.54 -7.76 -12.23
C THR A 200 13.14 -8.09 -12.73
N VAL A 201 12.39 -7.09 -13.17
CA VAL A 201 11.03 -7.22 -13.71
C VAL A 201 11.08 -7.27 -15.22
N ASP A 202 10.44 -8.27 -15.82
CA ASP A 202 10.20 -8.37 -17.27
C ASP A 202 8.69 -8.21 -17.52
N TYR A 203 8.28 -7.02 -17.89
CA TYR A 203 6.88 -6.67 -18.10
C TYR A 203 6.26 -7.36 -19.32
N GLU A 204 7.05 -7.66 -20.35
CA GLU A 204 6.57 -8.34 -21.56
C GLU A 204 6.24 -9.80 -21.28
N LYS A 205 7.10 -10.47 -20.50
CA LYS A 205 6.90 -11.87 -20.12
C LYS A 205 6.06 -12.05 -18.86
N ASN A 206 5.74 -10.97 -18.13
CA ASN A 206 5.04 -11.01 -16.86
C ASN A 206 5.73 -11.91 -15.82
N ILE A 207 7.04 -11.73 -15.65
CA ILE A 207 7.85 -12.46 -14.67
C ILE A 207 8.77 -11.54 -13.90
N ILE A 208 9.21 -12.04 -12.73
CA ILE A 208 10.34 -11.47 -11.99
C ILE A 208 11.46 -12.51 -11.90
N VAL A 209 12.69 -12.06 -11.97
CA VAL A 209 13.88 -12.91 -11.83
C VAL A 209 14.74 -12.35 -10.71
N MET A 210 15.13 -13.21 -9.75
CA MET A 210 15.99 -12.78 -8.65
C MET A 210 17.31 -12.22 -9.18
N HIS A 211 17.66 -11.02 -8.71
CA HIS A 211 18.89 -10.32 -9.05
C HIS A 211 19.90 -10.47 -7.91
N GLY A 212 20.89 -11.34 -8.13
CA GLY A 212 21.94 -11.61 -7.15
C GLY A 212 21.49 -12.48 -5.98
N LYS A 213 22.25 -12.39 -4.87
CA LYS A 213 21.97 -13.12 -3.63
C LYS A 213 21.16 -12.22 -2.67
N PRO A 214 20.27 -12.81 -1.83
CA PRO A 214 19.59 -12.06 -0.78
C PRO A 214 20.56 -11.33 0.14
N LEU A 215 20.29 -10.07 0.44
CA LEU A 215 21.02 -9.31 1.45
C LEU A 215 20.47 -9.65 2.83
N LYS A 216 21.35 -9.93 3.80
CA LYS A 216 20.94 -10.24 5.17
C LYS A 216 20.70 -8.98 5.97
N ILE A 217 19.56 -8.93 6.66
CA ILE A 217 19.16 -7.85 7.56
C ILE A 217 18.23 -8.43 8.63
N SER A 218 18.35 -7.98 9.87
CA SER A 218 17.50 -8.50 10.95
C SER A 218 16.11 -7.88 10.90
N GLU A 219 15.08 -8.72 10.80
CA GLU A 219 13.64 -8.38 10.96
C GLU A 219 13.19 -7.08 10.26
N PRO A 220 13.45 -6.91 8.94
CA PRO A 220 13.08 -5.69 8.24
C PRO A 220 11.56 -5.53 8.18
N ASN A 221 11.07 -4.29 8.37
CA ASN A 221 9.64 -3.98 8.37
C ASN A 221 9.19 -3.05 7.25
N SER A 222 10.11 -2.22 6.74
CA SER A 222 9.81 -1.29 5.65
C SER A 222 11.04 -1.01 4.81
N ILE A 223 10.83 -0.56 3.59
CA ILE A 223 11.89 -0.18 2.66
C ILE A 223 11.53 1.12 1.94
N HIS A 224 12.53 1.98 1.80
CA HIS A 224 12.42 3.23 1.06
C HIS A 224 13.64 3.41 0.18
N ILE A 225 13.43 3.94 -1.03
CA ILE A 225 14.50 4.40 -1.92
C ILE A 225 14.49 5.93 -1.90
N TRP A 226 15.67 6.49 -1.68
CA TRP A 226 15.88 7.92 -1.74
C TRP A 226 16.99 8.23 -2.74
N PRO A 227 16.81 9.18 -3.66
CA PRO A 227 17.87 9.58 -4.56
C PRO A 227 19.02 10.19 -3.77
N VAL A 228 20.24 9.71 -4.02
CA VAL A 228 21.46 10.35 -3.49
C VAL A 228 21.76 11.55 -4.39
N PRO A 229 21.91 12.78 -3.86
CA PRO A 229 22.33 13.90 -4.67
C PRO A 229 23.69 13.60 -5.33
N GLU A 230 23.82 13.89 -6.60
CA GLU A 230 25.14 13.88 -7.26
C GLU A 230 26.00 14.96 -6.61
N GLU A 231 27.26 14.61 -6.21
CA GLU A 231 28.25 15.53 -5.68
C GLU A 231 28.79 16.47 -6.75
#